data_16c72ad1cf8e1330b6b54c7950687371
#
_entry.id   16c72ad1cf8e1330b6b54c7950687371
#
_cell.length_a   1.000
_cell.length_b   1.000
_cell.length_c   1.000
_cell.angle_alpha   90.00
_cell.angle_beta   90.00
_cell.angle_gamma   90.00
#
_symmetry.space_group_name_H-M   'P 1'
#
loop_
_entity.id
_entity.type
_entity.pdbx_description
1 polymer ?
#
loop_
_entity_poly.entity_id
_entity_poly.type
_entity_poly.pdbx_seq_one_letter_code
_entity_poly.pdbx_strand_id
1 'polypeptide(L)'
;GVGFAKIDNPDKTGINVSDNVAQYTYNGNDAGLENSLVNGATPLVPFDFSETPFIKVKVWVNKPVAVSIKAQNYPDWGQGQEQKIEVTETNKWVELVFNYGAITATNYDRVQIYFDKDGAGNSSVGDLYYFDDYLKSNVAPAIENTLTPENGATDVSQFEKPTISSNFQFRNLDDTTITDISSFVELRENDASGTVVSMNALLSDDKSTIVISPSDILNVNTTYWYGIKDNMIEYKENDTAITGVSATFTTTAIATTMVTYNDFDGTSLTTVSETMGDPAGSYTAVADPAGGSNMVAKWDKGN
;
A
#
# COMPACT_ATOMS: atom_id res chain seq x y z
N GLY A 1 16.17 31.58 5.78
CA GLY A 1 14.90 31.55 5.10
C GLY A 1 14.41 30.13 4.98
N VAL A 2 13.14 29.93 5.20
CA VAL A 2 12.48 28.64 4.99
C VAL A 2 12.61 28.31 3.52
N GLY A 3 12.99 27.09 3.15
CA GLY A 3 13.35 26.69 1.78
C GLY A 3 12.17 26.55 0.81
N PHE A 4 11.16 27.44 0.90
CA PHE A 4 10.01 27.43 -0.01
C PHE A 4 10.14 28.50 -1.12
N ALA A 5 9.84 28.09 -2.34
CA ALA A 5 9.83 28.97 -3.51
C ALA A 5 8.69 28.59 -4.46
N LYS A 6 8.15 29.59 -5.19
CA LYS A 6 7.31 29.34 -6.35
C LYS A 6 8.23 29.20 -7.56
N ILE A 7 8.09 28.12 -8.29
CA ILE A 7 8.89 27.81 -9.47
C ILE A 7 8.00 27.35 -10.63
N ASP A 8 8.57 27.27 -11.84
CA ASP A 8 7.93 26.57 -12.96
C ASP A 8 7.79 25.09 -12.62
N ASN A 9 6.64 24.49 -12.95
CA ASN A 9 6.41 23.09 -12.71
C ASN A 9 7.41 22.22 -13.48
N PRO A 10 8.25 21.42 -12.79
CA PRO A 10 9.26 20.60 -13.45
C PRO A 10 8.68 19.38 -14.17
N ASP A 11 7.42 19.01 -13.87
CA ASP A 11 6.74 17.86 -14.46
C ASP A 11 5.26 18.17 -14.71
N LYS A 12 4.94 18.65 -15.89
CA LYS A 12 3.57 18.99 -16.32
C LYS A 12 2.83 17.78 -16.90
N THR A 13 2.91 16.63 -16.20
CA THR A 13 2.28 15.38 -16.64
C THR A 13 1.33 14.80 -15.59
N GLY A 14 0.53 13.81 -15.99
CA GLY A 14 -0.37 13.11 -15.07
C GLY A 14 -1.45 14.03 -14.51
N ILE A 15 -1.56 14.04 -13.19
CA ILE A 15 -2.63 14.77 -12.47
C ILE A 15 -2.31 16.26 -12.24
N ASN A 16 -1.11 16.74 -12.56
CA ASN A 16 -0.73 18.15 -12.36
C ASN A 16 -0.13 18.77 -13.61
N VAL A 17 -0.92 19.58 -14.30
CA VAL A 17 -0.55 20.31 -15.52
C VAL A 17 -0.36 21.82 -15.26
N SER A 18 -0.33 22.24 -14.00
CA SER A 18 -0.13 23.64 -13.60
C SER A 18 1.18 24.20 -14.15
N ASP A 19 1.20 25.47 -14.48
CA ASP A 19 2.43 26.15 -14.95
C ASP A 19 3.46 26.33 -13.85
N ASN A 20 2.99 26.59 -12.64
CA ASN A 20 3.85 26.82 -11.47
C ASN A 20 3.43 25.95 -10.30
N VAL A 21 4.41 25.62 -9.46
CA VAL A 21 4.24 24.83 -8.25
C VAL A 21 5.04 25.42 -7.10
N ALA A 22 4.76 25.01 -5.89
CA ALA A 22 5.61 25.27 -4.74
C ALA A 22 6.75 24.26 -4.70
N GLN A 23 7.97 24.74 -4.48
CA GLN A 23 9.14 23.93 -4.18
C GLN A 23 9.52 24.08 -2.72
N TYR A 24 9.83 22.98 -2.07
CA TYR A 24 10.46 22.94 -0.77
C TYR A 24 11.87 22.37 -0.88
N THR A 25 12.85 23.08 -0.33
CA THR A 25 14.22 22.58 -0.15
C THR A 25 14.35 22.10 1.29
N TYR A 26 14.51 20.80 1.48
CA TYR A 26 14.67 20.22 2.83
C TYR A 26 15.94 20.75 3.49
N ASN A 27 15.81 21.23 4.71
CA ASN A 27 16.89 21.86 5.45
C ASN A 27 17.31 21.13 6.73
N GLY A 28 16.76 19.92 6.97
CA GLY A 28 17.06 19.12 8.15
C GLY A 28 16.33 19.53 9.42
N ASN A 29 15.42 20.51 9.32
CA ASN A 29 14.59 20.97 10.43
C ASN A 29 13.11 20.72 10.14
N ASP A 30 12.28 20.75 11.18
CA ASP A 30 10.83 20.67 11.09
C ASP A 30 10.22 21.97 10.52
N ALA A 31 10.69 22.36 9.35
CA ALA A 31 10.19 23.56 8.68
C ALA A 31 8.97 23.19 7.85
N GLY A 32 7.81 23.63 8.30
CA GLY A 32 6.55 23.54 7.55
C GLY A 32 6.22 24.86 6.84
N LEU A 33 5.56 24.77 5.69
CA LEU A 33 4.87 25.93 5.13
C LEU A 33 3.54 26.08 5.87
N GLU A 34 3.42 27.20 6.58
CA GLU A 34 2.18 27.58 7.26
C GLU A 34 1.24 28.29 6.31
N ASN A 35 0.05 27.75 6.14
CA ASN A 35 -1.08 28.50 5.57
C ASN A 35 -1.94 29.03 6.73
N SER A 36 -1.71 30.26 7.09
CA SER A 36 -2.37 30.92 8.21
C SER A 36 -3.57 31.74 7.72
N LEU A 37 -4.73 31.50 8.31
CA LEU A 37 -5.92 32.30 8.11
C LEU A 37 -5.95 33.49 9.10
N VAL A 38 -4.78 34.07 9.39
CA VAL A 38 -4.68 35.20 10.27
C VAL A 38 -4.13 36.43 9.52
N ASN A 39 -4.71 37.59 9.79
CA ASN A 39 -4.10 38.85 9.43
C ASN A 39 -3.52 39.47 10.72
N GLY A 40 -2.21 39.30 10.85
CA GLY A 40 -1.57 39.63 12.13
C GLY A 40 -1.97 38.65 13.23
N ALA A 41 -2.55 39.14 14.34
CA ALA A 41 -2.99 38.30 15.45
C ALA A 41 -4.49 37.91 15.40
N THR A 42 -5.20 38.31 14.35
CA THR A 42 -6.66 38.09 14.25
C THR A 42 -6.96 36.98 13.24
N PRO A 43 -7.57 35.86 13.68
CA PRO A 43 -8.05 34.81 12.77
C PRO A 43 -9.06 35.41 11.78
N LEU A 44 -8.87 35.15 10.47
CA LEU A 44 -9.80 35.60 9.45
C LEU A 44 -11.03 34.69 9.38
N VAL A 45 -10.85 33.40 9.33
CA VAL A 45 -11.89 32.37 9.38
C VAL A 45 -11.27 31.09 9.94
N PRO A 46 -11.81 30.51 11.02
CA PRO A 46 -11.35 29.20 11.49
C PRO A 46 -11.55 28.10 10.44
N PHE A 47 -10.72 27.10 10.47
CA PHE A 47 -10.97 25.86 9.71
C PHE A 47 -12.11 25.09 10.38
N ASP A 48 -13.21 24.93 9.68
CA ASP A 48 -14.31 24.08 10.10
C ASP A 48 -14.23 22.73 9.38
N PHE A 49 -13.71 21.73 10.07
CA PHE A 49 -13.58 20.39 9.52
C PHE A 49 -14.89 19.61 9.53
N SER A 50 -15.97 20.12 10.17
CA SER A 50 -17.30 19.51 10.06
C SER A 50 -17.93 19.74 8.68
N GLU A 51 -17.56 20.83 8.00
CA GLU A 51 -18.07 21.16 6.66
C GLU A 51 -17.10 20.74 5.55
N THR A 52 -15.78 20.83 5.81
CA THR A 52 -14.72 20.50 4.85
C THR A 52 -13.69 19.59 5.49
N PRO A 53 -14.01 18.31 5.70
CA PRO A 53 -13.19 17.40 6.50
C PRO A 53 -11.88 16.99 5.84
N PHE A 54 -11.72 17.22 4.55
CA PHE A 54 -10.51 16.78 3.83
C PHE A 54 -9.61 17.96 3.48
N ILE A 55 -8.30 17.74 3.65
CA ILE A 55 -7.25 18.57 3.06
C ILE A 55 -6.58 17.77 1.97
N LYS A 56 -6.60 18.30 0.76
CA LYS A 56 -5.98 17.69 -0.42
C LYS A 56 -4.74 18.46 -0.81
N VAL A 57 -3.72 17.76 -1.28
CA VAL A 57 -2.52 18.36 -1.82
C VAL A 57 -1.91 17.42 -2.85
N LYS A 58 -1.47 17.94 -3.99
CA LYS A 58 -0.65 17.21 -4.93
C LYS A 58 0.81 17.34 -4.52
N VAL A 59 1.53 16.23 -4.49
CA VAL A 59 2.96 16.21 -4.18
C VAL A 59 3.75 15.47 -5.26
N TRP A 60 4.96 15.93 -5.51
CA TRP A 60 5.93 15.24 -6.33
C TRP A 60 7.23 15.08 -5.56
N VAL A 61 7.70 13.85 -5.45
CA VAL A 61 8.89 13.48 -4.69
C VAL A 61 9.78 12.56 -5.52
N ASN A 62 11.09 12.66 -5.36
CA ASN A 62 12.06 11.82 -6.08
C ASN A 62 12.52 10.60 -5.28
N LYS A 63 12.13 10.50 -4.04
CA LYS A 63 12.38 9.37 -3.14
C LYS A 63 11.19 9.22 -2.17
N PRO A 64 10.99 8.04 -1.55
CA PRO A 64 9.96 7.88 -0.52
C PRO A 64 10.15 8.88 0.62
N VAL A 65 9.06 9.54 1.02
CA VAL A 65 9.06 10.58 2.06
C VAL A 65 7.73 10.61 2.79
N ALA A 66 7.77 10.91 4.09
CA ALA A 66 6.57 11.20 4.86
C ALA A 66 6.09 12.63 4.63
N VAL A 67 4.84 12.81 4.25
CA VAL A 67 4.20 14.13 4.18
C VAL A 67 3.20 14.24 5.32
N SER A 68 3.35 15.28 6.15
CA SER A 68 2.43 15.56 7.25
C SER A 68 1.68 16.87 7.02
N ILE A 69 0.41 16.85 7.38
CA ILE A 69 -0.40 18.06 7.54
C ILE A 69 -0.73 18.21 9.02
N LYS A 70 -0.52 19.42 9.57
CA LYS A 70 -0.84 19.75 10.96
C LYS A 70 -1.79 20.93 11.03
N ALA A 71 -2.98 20.72 11.59
CA ALA A 71 -3.91 21.80 11.95
C ALA A 71 -3.62 22.28 13.36
N GLN A 72 -3.55 23.60 13.59
CA GLN A 72 -3.16 24.22 14.87
C GLN A 72 -3.98 25.45 15.19
N ASN A 73 -3.92 25.84 16.47
CA ASN A 73 -4.47 27.09 16.98
C ASN A 73 -3.34 28.00 17.45
N TYR A 74 -3.41 29.27 17.10
CA TYR A 74 -2.50 30.26 17.66
C TYR A 74 -3.09 30.88 18.94
N PRO A 75 -2.33 31.12 19.99
CA PRO A 75 -0.88 30.83 20.15
C PRO A 75 -0.56 29.44 20.76
N ASP A 76 -1.55 28.56 20.88
CA ASP A 76 -1.36 27.27 21.53
C ASP A 76 -0.86 26.20 20.54
N TRP A 77 0.46 26.13 20.38
CA TRP A 77 1.11 25.18 19.50
C TRP A 77 1.00 23.72 19.95
N GLY A 78 0.60 23.48 21.22
CA GLY A 78 0.49 22.15 21.81
C GLY A 78 -0.79 21.41 21.42
N GLN A 79 -1.81 22.12 20.96
CA GLN A 79 -3.12 21.56 20.61
C GLN A 79 -3.31 21.37 19.10
N GLY A 80 -2.29 20.89 18.42
CA GLY A 80 -2.37 20.56 17.00
C GLY A 80 -2.85 19.14 16.75
N GLN A 81 -3.58 18.96 15.66
CA GLN A 81 -3.88 17.65 15.09
C GLN A 81 -3.02 17.44 13.86
N GLU A 82 -2.27 16.35 13.84
CA GLU A 82 -1.36 16.02 12.75
C GLU A 82 -1.74 14.69 12.14
N GLN A 83 -1.78 14.65 10.82
CA GLN A 83 -1.89 13.42 10.06
C GLN A 83 -0.68 13.27 9.14
N LYS A 84 -0.26 12.02 8.91
CA LYS A 84 0.93 11.69 8.13
C LYS A 84 0.58 10.62 7.11
N ILE A 85 1.06 10.82 5.88
CA ILE A 85 0.96 9.85 4.78
C ILE A 85 2.37 9.57 4.26
N GLU A 86 2.74 8.29 4.16
CA GLU A 86 3.99 7.85 3.55
C GLU A 86 3.82 7.82 2.02
N VAL A 87 4.55 8.66 1.31
CA VAL A 87 4.58 8.69 -0.15
C VAL A 87 5.67 7.76 -0.64
N THR A 88 5.28 6.63 -1.20
CA THR A 88 6.20 5.61 -1.75
C THR A 88 6.36 5.72 -3.25
N GLU A 89 5.38 6.31 -3.94
CA GLU A 89 5.41 6.56 -5.37
C GLU A 89 6.27 7.78 -5.69
N THR A 90 7.27 7.62 -6.53
CA THR A 90 8.28 8.64 -6.82
C THR A 90 8.29 9.05 -8.28
N ASN A 91 8.83 10.26 -8.56
CA ASN A 91 9.00 10.81 -9.90
C ASN A 91 7.69 10.95 -10.69
N LYS A 92 6.61 11.18 -9.97
CA LYS A 92 5.30 11.53 -10.53
C LYS A 92 4.48 12.32 -9.51
N TRP A 93 3.44 13.01 -9.97
CA TRP A 93 2.50 13.68 -9.10
C TRP A 93 1.54 12.67 -8.47
N VAL A 94 1.32 12.79 -7.15
CA VAL A 94 0.40 11.99 -6.35
C VAL A 94 -0.52 12.95 -5.59
N GLU A 95 -1.84 12.70 -5.58
CA GLU A 95 -2.76 13.42 -4.72
C GLU A 95 -2.80 12.73 -3.35
N LEU A 96 -2.53 13.51 -2.30
CA LEU A 96 -2.69 13.07 -0.92
C LEU A 96 -3.95 13.68 -0.35
N VAL A 97 -4.70 12.90 0.43
CA VAL A 97 -5.93 13.35 1.08
C VAL A 97 -5.87 13.03 2.56
N PHE A 98 -5.90 14.08 3.37
CA PHE A 98 -5.87 14.00 4.82
C PHE A 98 -7.27 14.17 5.37
N ASN A 99 -7.75 13.22 6.15
CA ASN A 99 -9.11 13.22 6.71
C ASN A 99 -9.11 13.76 8.13
N TYR A 100 -9.75 14.90 8.31
CA TYR A 100 -9.96 15.55 9.61
C TYR A 100 -11.40 15.43 10.11
N GLY A 101 -12.23 14.58 9.50
CA GLY A 101 -13.67 14.45 9.82
C GLY A 101 -13.98 13.99 11.23
N ALA A 102 -13.05 13.31 11.92
CA ALA A 102 -13.18 12.93 13.31
C ALA A 102 -12.93 14.11 14.29
N ILE A 103 -12.47 15.26 13.78
CA ILE A 103 -12.13 16.41 14.60
C ILE A 103 -13.37 17.30 14.79
N THR A 104 -13.85 17.37 16.00
CA THR A 104 -15.02 18.22 16.37
C THR A 104 -14.67 19.66 16.71
N ALA A 105 -13.39 19.99 16.87
CA ALA A 105 -12.96 21.35 17.16
C ALA A 105 -13.05 22.22 15.89
N THR A 106 -13.63 23.40 16.02
CA THR A 106 -13.88 24.35 14.91
C THR A 106 -12.99 25.59 14.98
N ASN A 107 -11.96 25.58 15.80
CA ASN A 107 -11.16 26.76 16.12
C ASN A 107 -9.72 26.71 15.57
N TYR A 108 -9.41 25.82 14.65
CA TYR A 108 -8.11 25.81 14.00
C TYR A 108 -7.96 27.00 13.05
N ASP A 109 -6.90 27.77 13.23
CA ASP A 109 -6.67 29.00 12.45
C ASP A 109 -5.50 28.87 11.45
N ARG A 110 -4.80 27.70 11.47
CA ARG A 110 -3.67 27.46 10.57
C ARG A 110 -3.49 25.99 10.26
N VAL A 111 -2.94 25.73 9.09
CA VAL A 111 -2.56 24.40 8.61
C VAL A 111 -1.14 24.47 8.07
N GLN A 112 -0.33 23.49 8.42
CA GLN A 112 1.06 23.42 8.01
C GLN A 112 1.32 22.11 7.25
N ILE A 113 2.05 22.19 6.14
CA ILE A 113 2.57 21.03 5.43
C ILE A 113 4.05 20.83 5.75
N TYR A 114 4.44 19.59 6.03
CA TYR A 114 5.80 19.18 6.29
C TYR A 114 6.19 18.02 5.39
N PHE A 115 7.48 17.97 5.04
CA PHE A 115 8.11 16.83 4.39
C PHE A 115 9.14 16.27 5.34
N ASP A 116 9.01 14.98 5.69
CA ASP A 116 9.93 14.24 6.56
C ASP A 116 10.18 14.94 7.91
N LYS A 117 9.09 15.38 8.51
CA LYS A 117 9.12 15.99 9.84
C LYS A 117 9.75 15.03 10.85
N ASP A 118 10.45 15.60 11.83
CA ASP A 118 11.19 14.87 12.87
C ASP A 118 12.43 14.10 12.38
N GLY A 119 12.81 14.26 11.12
CA GLY A 119 14.05 13.68 10.55
C GLY A 119 14.11 12.16 10.57
N ALA A 120 12.94 11.50 10.70
CA ALA A 120 12.85 10.02 10.80
C ALA A 120 12.89 9.32 9.45
N GLY A 121 12.93 10.08 8.35
CA GLY A 121 12.80 9.53 7.00
C GLY A 121 14.10 9.52 6.20
N ASN A 122 13.93 9.47 4.88
CA ASN A 122 15.01 9.33 3.90
C ASN A 122 15.56 10.67 3.39
N SER A 123 15.08 11.81 3.91
CA SER A 123 15.46 13.13 3.42
C SER A 123 16.87 13.52 3.82
N SER A 124 17.57 14.17 2.89
CA SER A 124 18.87 14.78 3.12
C SER A 124 18.79 16.29 2.89
N VAL A 125 19.58 17.07 3.62
CA VAL A 125 19.63 18.53 3.43
C VAL A 125 19.94 18.85 1.96
N GLY A 126 19.08 19.65 1.34
CA GLY A 126 19.14 20.01 -0.08
C GLY A 126 18.20 19.20 -0.98
N ASP A 127 17.51 18.18 -0.49
CA ASP A 127 16.49 17.49 -1.26
C ASP A 127 15.36 18.45 -1.66
N LEU A 128 14.82 18.24 -2.85
CA LEU A 128 13.77 19.06 -3.42
C LEU A 128 12.46 18.28 -3.49
N TYR A 129 11.41 18.84 -2.95
CA TYR A 129 10.05 18.35 -3.02
C TYR A 129 9.15 19.41 -3.60
N TYR A 130 8.11 18.99 -4.34
CA TYR A 130 7.18 19.91 -4.95
C TYR A 130 5.77 19.61 -4.49
N PHE A 131 4.93 20.64 -4.37
CA PHE A 131 3.53 20.48 -4.08
C PHE A 131 2.68 21.56 -4.75
N ASP A 132 1.40 21.24 -4.94
CA ASP A 132 0.44 22.10 -5.60
C ASP A 132 -0.98 21.75 -5.16
N ASP A 133 -1.97 22.56 -5.55
CA ASP A 133 -3.40 22.35 -5.25
C ASP A 133 -3.68 22.02 -3.78
N TYR A 134 -3.04 22.76 -2.87
CA TYR A 134 -3.25 22.64 -1.45
C TYR A 134 -4.58 23.29 -1.06
N LEU A 135 -5.62 22.49 -0.86
CA LEU A 135 -7.00 22.97 -0.70
C LEU A 135 -7.80 22.15 0.32
N LYS A 136 -8.87 22.79 0.86
CA LYS A 136 -9.91 22.11 1.62
C LYS A 136 -10.95 21.48 0.68
N SER A 137 -11.51 20.35 1.08
CA SER A 137 -12.52 19.65 0.31
C SER A 137 -13.57 19.00 1.22
N ASN A 138 -14.81 18.97 0.77
CA ASN A 138 -15.89 18.17 1.35
C ASN A 138 -16.14 16.89 0.53
N VAL A 139 -15.33 16.66 -0.50
CA VAL A 139 -15.42 15.48 -1.35
C VAL A 139 -14.41 14.45 -0.85
N ALA A 140 -14.90 13.34 -0.34
CA ALA A 140 -14.07 12.20 0.00
C ALA A 140 -13.27 11.75 -1.23
N PRO A 141 -12.03 11.26 -1.04
CA PRO A 141 -11.29 10.68 -2.14
C PRO A 141 -12.05 9.47 -2.71
N ALA A 142 -11.93 9.27 -4.02
CA ALA A 142 -12.49 8.09 -4.66
C ALA A 142 -11.78 6.83 -4.14
N ILE A 143 -12.57 5.82 -3.80
CA ILE A 143 -12.04 4.50 -3.46
C ILE A 143 -11.75 3.75 -4.75
N GLU A 144 -10.52 3.32 -4.92
CA GLU A 144 -10.08 2.52 -6.05
C GLU A 144 -9.56 1.18 -5.54
N ASN A 145 -10.25 0.10 -5.95
CA ASN A 145 -9.82 -1.26 -5.65
C ASN A 145 -9.34 -1.96 -6.92
N THR A 146 -8.21 -2.64 -6.80
CA THR A 146 -7.67 -3.51 -7.85
C THR A 146 -7.73 -4.95 -7.35
N LEU A 147 -8.40 -5.79 -8.12
CA LEU A 147 -8.54 -7.21 -7.83
C LEU A 147 -7.76 -8.02 -8.88
N THR A 148 -6.91 -8.93 -8.42
CA THR A 148 -6.14 -9.82 -9.27
C THR A 148 -6.33 -11.26 -8.78
N PRO A 149 -6.77 -12.18 -9.64
CA PRO A 149 -7.20 -11.98 -11.03
C PRO A 149 -8.38 -11.01 -11.15
N GLU A 150 -8.46 -10.25 -12.26
CA GLU A 150 -9.60 -9.36 -12.51
C GLU A 150 -10.91 -10.14 -12.62
N ASN A 151 -12.03 -9.47 -12.39
CA ASN A 151 -13.33 -10.11 -12.43
C ASN A 151 -13.64 -10.73 -13.81
N GLY A 152 -13.95 -12.02 -13.82
CA GLY A 152 -14.22 -12.82 -15.01
C GLY A 152 -12.97 -13.33 -15.74
N ALA A 153 -11.77 -13.19 -15.17
CA ALA A 153 -10.56 -13.73 -15.77
C ALA A 153 -10.67 -15.24 -15.99
N THR A 154 -10.13 -15.71 -17.12
CA THR A 154 -10.08 -17.13 -17.49
C THR A 154 -8.64 -17.61 -17.66
N ASP A 155 -8.45 -18.93 -17.74
CA ASP A 155 -7.13 -19.57 -17.88
C ASP A 155 -6.14 -19.19 -16.76
N VAL A 156 -6.67 -18.92 -15.57
CA VAL A 156 -5.89 -18.58 -14.40
C VAL A 156 -5.16 -19.82 -13.86
N SER A 157 -3.95 -19.63 -13.36
CA SER A 157 -3.16 -20.72 -12.77
C SER A 157 -3.88 -21.37 -11.59
N GLN A 158 -3.76 -22.69 -11.44
CA GLN A 158 -4.25 -23.39 -10.23
C GLN A 158 -3.46 -23.02 -8.96
N PHE A 159 -2.31 -22.37 -9.08
CA PHE A 159 -1.47 -21.89 -7.98
C PHE A 159 -1.70 -20.40 -7.70
N GLU A 160 -2.73 -19.81 -8.27
CA GLU A 160 -3.03 -18.40 -8.10
C GLU A 160 -3.27 -18.05 -6.63
N LYS A 161 -2.76 -16.89 -6.26
CA LYS A 161 -3.00 -16.26 -4.96
C LYS A 161 -3.73 -14.96 -5.20
N PRO A 162 -5.06 -14.96 -5.17
CA PRO A 162 -5.82 -13.74 -5.43
C PRO A 162 -5.40 -12.59 -4.50
N THR A 163 -5.36 -11.39 -5.06
CA THR A 163 -5.05 -10.18 -4.31
C THR A 163 -6.16 -9.15 -4.41
N ILE A 164 -6.35 -8.39 -3.35
CA ILE A 164 -7.23 -7.23 -3.29
C ILE A 164 -6.39 -6.06 -2.80
N SER A 165 -6.16 -5.08 -3.66
CA SER A 165 -5.41 -3.87 -3.32
C SER A 165 -6.34 -2.66 -3.37
N SER A 166 -6.11 -1.70 -2.48
CA SER A 166 -6.81 -0.43 -2.45
C SER A 166 -5.82 0.73 -2.38
N ASN A 167 -6.23 1.90 -2.88
CA ASN A 167 -5.52 3.15 -2.63
C ASN A 167 -5.70 3.64 -1.18
N PHE A 168 -6.50 2.93 -0.37
CA PHE A 168 -6.75 3.19 1.05
C PHE A 168 -6.29 2.03 1.92
N GLN A 169 -6.02 2.33 3.19
CA GLN A 169 -5.69 1.31 4.18
C GLN A 169 -6.94 0.61 4.72
N PHE A 170 -6.85 -0.67 4.93
CA PHE A 170 -7.89 -1.46 5.62
C PHE A 170 -7.71 -1.40 7.13
N ARG A 171 -8.80 -1.21 7.87
CA ARG A 171 -8.84 -1.29 9.34
C ARG A 171 -10.14 -1.90 9.86
N ASN A 172 -10.17 -2.20 11.15
CA ASN A 172 -11.40 -2.62 11.82
C ASN A 172 -12.39 -1.45 11.95
N LEU A 173 -13.70 -1.76 12.05
CA LEU A 173 -14.77 -0.76 12.24
C LEU A 173 -14.66 0.03 13.56
N ASP A 174 -13.82 -0.38 14.50
CA ASP A 174 -13.56 0.28 15.77
C ASP A 174 -12.25 1.09 15.75
N ASP A 175 -11.78 1.47 14.58
CA ASP A 175 -10.55 2.24 14.34
C ASP A 175 -9.24 1.50 14.68
N THR A 176 -9.31 0.25 15.11
CA THR A 176 -8.13 -0.53 15.44
C THR A 176 -7.47 -1.14 14.20
N THR A 177 -6.18 -1.43 14.31
CA THR A 177 -5.43 -2.11 13.25
C THR A 177 -5.82 -3.58 13.17
N ILE A 178 -6.05 -4.08 11.94
CA ILE A 178 -6.29 -5.50 11.69
C ILE A 178 -5.00 -6.28 11.97
N THR A 179 -5.11 -7.30 12.84
CA THR A 179 -4.00 -8.22 13.16
C THR A 179 -4.09 -9.53 12.39
N ASP A 180 -5.31 -9.98 12.04
CA ASP A 180 -5.56 -11.16 11.21
C ASP A 180 -6.69 -10.85 10.22
N ILE A 181 -6.35 -10.77 8.94
CA ILE A 181 -7.29 -10.46 7.85
C ILE A 181 -8.08 -11.69 7.39
N SER A 182 -7.65 -12.90 7.73
CA SER A 182 -8.25 -14.15 7.21
C SER A 182 -9.73 -14.31 7.56
N SER A 183 -10.16 -13.74 8.68
CA SER A 183 -11.58 -13.80 9.12
C SER A 183 -12.49 -12.87 8.30
N PHE A 184 -11.95 -11.90 7.60
CA PHE A 184 -12.68 -10.85 6.88
C PHE A 184 -12.76 -11.08 5.37
N VAL A 185 -12.07 -12.08 4.85
CA VAL A 185 -12.07 -12.43 3.44
C VAL A 185 -12.55 -13.87 3.22
N GLU A 186 -12.95 -14.17 2.00
CA GLU A 186 -13.39 -15.51 1.62
C GLU A 186 -12.92 -15.86 0.20
N LEU A 187 -12.69 -17.16 0.00
CA LEU A 187 -12.54 -17.80 -1.29
C LEU A 187 -13.59 -18.90 -1.39
N ARG A 188 -14.34 -18.96 -2.48
CA ARG A 188 -15.43 -19.93 -2.69
C ARG A 188 -15.41 -20.50 -4.09
N GLU A 189 -15.92 -21.70 -4.27
CA GLU A 189 -16.18 -22.26 -5.60
C GLU A 189 -17.47 -21.67 -6.17
N ASN A 190 -17.47 -21.38 -7.46
CA ASN A 190 -18.54 -20.84 -8.30
C ASN A 190 -18.88 -19.37 -8.01
N ASP A 191 -19.53 -19.07 -6.90
CA ASP A 191 -20.04 -17.74 -6.57
C ASP A 191 -20.00 -17.46 -5.05
N ALA A 192 -20.51 -16.30 -4.63
CA ALA A 192 -20.53 -15.87 -3.23
C ALA A 192 -21.33 -16.80 -2.29
N SER A 193 -22.17 -17.68 -2.81
CA SER A 193 -22.93 -18.70 -2.07
C SER A 193 -22.31 -20.10 -2.17
N GLY A 194 -21.25 -20.25 -2.94
CA GLY A 194 -20.58 -21.51 -3.20
C GLY A 194 -19.84 -22.11 -2.01
N THR A 195 -19.26 -23.27 -2.21
CA THR A 195 -18.49 -23.98 -1.17
C THR A 195 -17.27 -23.16 -0.78
N VAL A 196 -17.09 -22.95 0.52
CA VAL A 196 -15.91 -22.27 1.07
C VAL A 196 -14.66 -23.09 0.80
N VAL A 197 -13.65 -22.45 0.22
CA VAL A 197 -12.31 -23.02 0.01
C VAL A 197 -11.43 -22.64 1.20
N SER A 198 -10.73 -23.63 1.74
CA SER A 198 -9.78 -23.39 2.84
C SER A 198 -8.64 -22.51 2.36
N MET A 199 -8.35 -21.44 3.08
CA MET A 199 -7.31 -20.49 2.74
C MET A 199 -6.73 -19.80 3.97
N ASN A 200 -5.60 -19.14 3.81
CA ASN A 200 -5.06 -18.14 4.70
C ASN A 200 -4.97 -16.81 3.97
N ALA A 201 -5.01 -15.69 4.68
CA ALA A 201 -4.81 -14.39 4.06
C ALA A 201 -3.82 -13.55 4.85
N LEU A 202 -3.06 -12.73 4.12
CA LEU A 202 -2.07 -11.82 4.68
C LEU A 202 -2.41 -10.39 4.26
N LEU A 203 -2.33 -9.48 5.21
CA LEU A 203 -2.43 -8.06 4.98
C LEU A 203 -1.00 -7.47 4.91
N SER A 204 -0.72 -6.67 3.89
CA SER A 204 0.56 -5.99 3.71
C SER A 204 0.91 -5.08 4.90
N ASP A 205 2.18 -4.73 5.04
CA ASP A 205 2.64 -3.86 6.14
C ASP A 205 2.00 -2.46 6.07
N ASP A 206 1.81 -1.94 4.86
CA ASP A 206 1.12 -0.67 4.59
C ASP A 206 -0.41 -0.74 4.71
N LYS A 207 -0.96 -1.93 5.00
CA LYS A 207 -2.39 -2.19 5.19
C LYS A 207 -3.27 -1.93 3.96
N SER A 208 -2.71 -1.88 2.78
CA SER A 208 -3.43 -1.56 1.53
C SER A 208 -3.66 -2.77 0.61
N THR A 209 -2.99 -3.91 0.86
CA THR A 209 -3.08 -5.10 0.01
C THR A 209 -3.32 -6.35 0.82
N ILE A 210 -4.31 -7.12 0.39
CA ILE A 210 -4.64 -8.44 0.94
C ILE A 210 -4.21 -9.50 -0.08
N VAL A 211 -3.45 -10.51 0.37
CA VAL A 211 -3.08 -11.68 -0.42
C VAL A 211 -3.81 -12.89 0.13
N ILE A 212 -4.62 -13.54 -0.69
CA ILE A 212 -5.38 -14.75 -0.34
C ILE A 212 -4.59 -15.97 -0.83
N SER A 213 -4.26 -16.87 0.06
CA SER A 213 -3.48 -18.09 -0.24
C SER A 213 -4.35 -19.32 -0.01
N PRO A 214 -4.85 -19.98 -1.07
CA PRO A 214 -5.55 -21.27 -0.93
C PRO A 214 -4.66 -22.29 -0.21
N SER A 215 -5.25 -23.11 0.66
CA SER A 215 -4.51 -24.16 1.39
C SER A 215 -4.10 -25.32 0.50
N ASP A 216 -4.88 -25.58 -0.55
CA ASP A 216 -4.64 -26.62 -1.53
C ASP A 216 -4.58 -26.04 -2.94
N ILE A 217 -4.07 -26.80 -3.90
CA ILE A 217 -4.09 -26.45 -5.31
C ILE A 217 -5.53 -26.36 -5.78
N LEU A 218 -5.88 -25.28 -6.47
CA LEU A 218 -7.20 -25.07 -7.00
C LEU A 218 -7.56 -26.12 -8.08
N ASN A 219 -8.81 -26.50 -8.17
CA ASN A 219 -9.30 -27.44 -9.18
C ASN A 219 -9.17 -26.83 -10.60
N VAL A 220 -8.96 -27.68 -11.61
CA VAL A 220 -8.95 -27.27 -13.02
C VAL A 220 -10.35 -26.90 -13.47
N ASN A 221 -10.43 -26.00 -14.47
CA ASN A 221 -11.68 -25.61 -15.12
C ASN A 221 -12.81 -25.28 -14.13
N THR A 222 -12.43 -24.65 -13.03
CA THR A 222 -13.34 -24.32 -11.93
C THR A 222 -13.36 -22.82 -11.74
N THR A 223 -14.57 -22.28 -11.63
CA THR A 223 -14.77 -20.86 -11.29
C THR A 223 -14.62 -20.69 -9.78
N TYR A 224 -13.93 -19.64 -9.37
CA TYR A 224 -13.77 -19.22 -7.99
C TYR A 224 -14.27 -17.80 -7.82
N TRP A 225 -14.90 -17.54 -6.70
CA TRP A 225 -15.23 -16.21 -6.19
C TRP A 225 -14.33 -15.90 -5.00
N TYR A 226 -13.83 -14.67 -4.94
CA TYR A 226 -13.10 -14.19 -3.76
C TYR A 226 -13.47 -12.74 -3.46
N GLY A 227 -13.40 -12.36 -2.19
CA GLY A 227 -13.79 -11.02 -1.80
C GLY A 227 -13.66 -10.75 -0.30
N ILE A 228 -13.92 -9.50 0.05
CA ILE A 228 -14.05 -9.03 1.42
C ILE A 228 -15.51 -9.19 1.86
N LYS A 229 -15.73 -9.69 3.07
CA LYS A 229 -17.06 -9.78 3.68
C LYS A 229 -17.62 -8.38 3.93
N ASP A 230 -18.83 -8.14 3.46
CA ASP A 230 -19.48 -6.83 3.56
C ASP A 230 -19.62 -6.36 5.02
N ASN A 231 -19.33 -5.08 5.25
CA ASN A 231 -19.47 -4.40 6.54
C ASN A 231 -18.70 -5.02 7.71
N MET A 232 -17.60 -5.68 7.45
CA MET A 232 -16.76 -6.28 8.50
C MET A 232 -15.51 -5.45 8.81
N ILE A 233 -15.03 -4.70 7.84
CA ILE A 233 -13.90 -3.78 7.92
C ILE A 233 -14.21 -2.51 7.12
N GLU A 234 -13.38 -1.49 7.27
CA GLU A 234 -13.56 -0.20 6.60
C GLU A 234 -12.25 0.33 6.02
N TYR A 235 -12.37 1.38 5.21
CA TYR A 235 -11.24 2.17 4.74
C TYR A 235 -10.90 3.24 5.76
N LYS A 236 -9.64 3.26 6.21
CA LYS A 236 -9.15 4.17 7.24
C LYS A 236 -9.30 5.65 6.89
N GLU A 237 -9.09 6.01 5.62
CA GLU A 237 -8.98 7.40 5.19
C GLU A 237 -10.33 8.12 5.12
N ASN A 238 -11.45 7.37 5.11
CA ASN A 238 -12.78 7.98 4.99
C ASN A 238 -13.87 7.30 5.83
N ASP A 239 -13.50 6.38 6.73
CA ASP A 239 -14.40 5.67 7.65
C ASP A 239 -15.56 4.95 6.92
N THR A 240 -15.33 4.55 5.66
CA THR A 240 -16.35 3.88 4.86
C THR A 240 -16.25 2.38 5.01
N ALA A 241 -17.31 1.74 5.53
CA ALA A 241 -17.41 0.29 5.59
C ALA A 241 -17.34 -0.33 4.18
N ILE A 242 -16.57 -1.41 4.05
CA ILE A 242 -16.33 -2.05 2.77
C ILE A 242 -17.50 -2.94 2.38
N THR A 243 -18.01 -2.75 1.17
CA THR A 243 -19.08 -3.56 0.58
C THR A 243 -18.82 -3.82 -0.90
N GLY A 244 -19.23 -5.00 -1.38
CA GLY A 244 -19.21 -5.32 -2.81
C GLY A 244 -17.80 -5.46 -3.43
N VAL A 245 -16.75 -5.62 -2.62
CA VAL A 245 -15.39 -5.80 -3.11
C VAL A 245 -15.11 -7.27 -3.32
N SER A 246 -15.36 -7.74 -4.54
CA SER A 246 -15.19 -9.15 -4.91
C SER A 246 -14.97 -9.32 -6.41
N ALA A 247 -14.41 -10.46 -6.80
CA ALA A 247 -14.24 -10.86 -8.19
C ALA A 247 -14.40 -12.37 -8.35
N THR A 248 -14.57 -12.81 -9.60
CA THR A 248 -14.54 -14.21 -10.00
C THR A 248 -13.42 -14.45 -10.99
N PHE A 249 -12.88 -15.65 -11.00
CA PHE A 249 -11.97 -16.13 -12.04
C PHE A 249 -12.19 -17.60 -12.30
N THR A 250 -11.76 -18.08 -13.47
CA THR A 250 -11.83 -19.51 -13.82
C THR A 250 -10.43 -20.04 -14.09
N THR A 251 -10.08 -21.13 -13.41
CA THR A 251 -8.78 -21.78 -13.58
C THR A 251 -8.66 -22.43 -14.94
N THR A 252 -7.42 -22.59 -15.41
CA THR A 252 -7.12 -23.29 -16.68
C THR A 252 -7.76 -24.67 -16.75
N ALA A 253 -8.19 -25.06 -17.94
CA ALA A 253 -8.73 -26.41 -18.21
C ALA A 253 -7.63 -27.49 -18.20
N ILE A 254 -6.36 -27.10 -18.26
CA ILE A 254 -5.22 -28.01 -18.30
C ILE A 254 -4.59 -28.04 -16.91
N ALA A 255 -4.56 -29.23 -16.29
CA ALA A 255 -3.88 -29.38 -15.02
C ALA A 255 -2.41 -28.98 -15.14
N THR A 256 -2.00 -27.99 -14.36
CA THR A 256 -0.59 -27.65 -14.23
C THR A 256 0.04 -28.67 -13.29
N THR A 257 0.76 -29.61 -13.84
CA THR A 257 1.50 -30.58 -13.03
C THR A 257 2.80 -29.95 -12.59
N MET A 258 2.99 -29.79 -11.30
CA MET A 258 4.35 -29.52 -10.78
C MET A 258 5.17 -30.79 -11.01
N VAL A 259 6.13 -30.72 -11.91
CA VAL A 259 7.11 -31.79 -12.09
C VAL A 259 8.25 -31.51 -11.11
N THR A 260 8.29 -32.26 -10.02
CA THR A 260 9.49 -32.27 -9.17
C THR A 260 10.59 -33.03 -9.95
N TYR A 261 11.56 -32.26 -10.44
CA TYR A 261 12.69 -32.87 -11.13
C TYR A 261 13.53 -33.73 -10.19
N ASN A 262 13.67 -33.32 -8.96
CA ASN A 262 14.29 -34.11 -7.89
C ASN A 262 13.96 -33.43 -6.53
N ASP A 263 13.33 -34.16 -5.62
CA ASP A 263 13.08 -33.72 -4.25
C ASP A 263 14.22 -34.05 -3.28
N PHE A 264 15.23 -34.82 -3.80
CA PHE A 264 16.40 -35.28 -3.06
C PHE A 264 16.09 -36.11 -1.80
N ASP A 265 14.82 -36.46 -1.57
CA ASP A 265 14.42 -37.32 -0.45
C ASP A 265 14.78 -38.79 -0.66
N GLY A 266 15.19 -39.14 -1.88
CA GLY A 266 15.70 -40.46 -2.24
C GLY A 266 17.21 -40.58 -2.11
N THR A 267 17.69 -41.81 -2.06
CA THR A 267 19.15 -42.12 -1.98
C THR A 267 19.88 -42.06 -3.33
N SER A 268 19.17 -41.77 -4.42
CA SER A 268 19.73 -41.77 -5.78
C SER A 268 19.54 -40.44 -6.49
N LEU A 269 20.62 -39.79 -6.88
CA LEU A 269 20.67 -38.60 -7.72
C LEU A 269 20.70 -38.95 -9.23
N THR A 270 20.24 -40.12 -9.63
CA THR A 270 20.34 -40.62 -11.00
C THR A 270 19.58 -39.83 -12.06
N THR A 271 18.75 -38.89 -11.66
CA THR A 271 17.96 -38.05 -12.56
C THR A 271 18.53 -36.64 -12.78
N VAL A 272 19.57 -36.25 -12.07
CA VAL A 272 20.24 -34.96 -12.31
C VAL A 272 21.27 -35.18 -13.43
N SER A 273 20.87 -34.82 -14.66
CA SER A 273 21.76 -34.90 -15.83
C SER A 273 22.76 -33.75 -15.79
N GLU A 274 24.06 -34.11 -15.79
CA GLU A 274 25.18 -33.16 -15.86
C GLU A 274 25.38 -32.56 -17.26
N THR A 275 24.36 -32.04 -17.91
CA THR A 275 24.49 -31.56 -19.30
C THR A 275 24.78 -30.08 -19.44
N MET A 276 25.23 -29.43 -18.41
CA MET A 276 25.59 -27.99 -18.48
C MET A 276 27.07 -27.77 -18.13
N GLY A 277 27.93 -28.29 -18.94
CA GLY A 277 29.19 -27.63 -19.35
C GLY A 277 30.33 -27.46 -18.35
N ASP A 278 30.28 -27.99 -17.12
CA ASP A 278 31.47 -28.04 -16.24
C ASP A 278 31.67 -29.47 -15.70
N PRO A 279 32.64 -30.20 -16.21
CA PRO A 279 32.83 -31.63 -15.93
C PRO A 279 33.46 -31.96 -14.58
N ALA A 280 33.75 -30.98 -13.73
CA ALA A 280 34.55 -31.18 -12.52
C ALA A 280 33.73 -31.15 -11.21
N GLY A 281 32.40 -31.15 -11.25
CA GLY A 281 31.57 -31.12 -10.06
C GLY A 281 30.73 -32.38 -9.83
N SER A 282 30.40 -32.66 -8.60
CA SER A 282 29.47 -33.74 -8.24
C SER A 282 28.36 -33.22 -7.32
N TYR A 283 27.18 -33.82 -7.43
CA TYR A 283 26.07 -33.55 -6.51
C TYR A 283 25.98 -34.70 -5.50
N THR A 284 25.78 -34.35 -4.26
CA THR A 284 25.50 -35.30 -3.18
C THR A 284 24.23 -34.90 -2.46
N ALA A 285 23.34 -35.84 -2.18
CA ALA A 285 22.22 -35.61 -1.30
C ALA A 285 22.74 -35.50 0.13
N VAL A 286 22.44 -34.38 0.78
CA VAL A 286 22.81 -34.12 2.18
C VAL A 286 21.58 -33.67 2.97
N ALA A 287 21.61 -33.81 4.28
CA ALA A 287 20.55 -33.28 5.13
C ALA A 287 20.44 -31.77 4.96
N ASP A 288 19.22 -31.25 4.94
CA ASP A 288 18.96 -29.81 4.86
C ASP A 288 19.64 -29.08 6.04
N PRO A 289 20.57 -28.16 5.77
CA PRO A 289 21.25 -27.42 6.84
C PRO A 289 20.31 -26.52 7.65
N ALA A 290 19.12 -26.22 7.13
CA ALA A 290 18.06 -25.51 7.88
C ALA A 290 17.30 -26.41 8.87
N GLY A 291 17.55 -27.71 8.85
CA GLY A 291 16.87 -28.71 9.69
C GLY A 291 15.60 -29.26 9.04
N GLY A 292 15.11 -30.39 9.56
CA GLY A 292 13.97 -31.11 9.03
C GLY A 292 14.34 -32.47 8.48
N SER A 293 13.36 -33.18 7.88
CA SER A 293 13.57 -34.50 7.27
C SER A 293 13.96 -34.44 5.79
N ASN A 294 13.97 -33.25 5.20
CA ASN A 294 14.26 -33.06 3.78
C ASN A 294 15.75 -33.27 3.48
N MET A 295 16.02 -33.75 2.29
CA MET A 295 17.37 -33.83 1.73
C MET A 295 17.53 -32.74 0.68
N VAL A 296 18.74 -32.19 0.59
CA VAL A 296 19.09 -31.16 -0.42
C VAL A 296 20.30 -31.58 -1.22
N ALA A 297 20.42 -31.11 -2.45
CA ALA A 297 21.60 -31.33 -3.26
C ALA A 297 22.72 -30.40 -2.80
N LYS A 298 23.87 -30.99 -2.46
CA LYS A 298 25.10 -30.24 -2.27
C LYS A 298 25.94 -30.37 -3.55
N TRP A 299 26.31 -29.21 -4.10
CA TRP A 299 27.24 -29.13 -5.21
C TRP A 299 28.67 -29.05 -4.68
N ASP A 300 29.50 -30.02 -5.02
CA ASP A 300 30.93 -29.99 -4.77
C ASP A 300 31.66 -29.72 -6.09
N LYS A 301 32.16 -28.51 -6.27
CA LYS A 301 33.02 -28.16 -7.40
C LYS A 301 34.38 -28.78 -7.16
N GLY A 302 34.75 -29.77 -7.99
CA GLY A 302 36.09 -30.30 -7.97
C GLY A 302 37.15 -29.23 -8.24
N ASN A 303 38.28 -29.27 -7.54
CA ASN A 303 39.42 -28.38 -7.77
C ASN A 303 40.09 -28.64 -9.13
#